data_a26daff48508b3e0364fb3199a3e8a7e
#
_entry.id   a26daff48508b3e0364fb3199a3e8a7e
#
_cell.length_a   1.000
_cell.length_b   1.000
_cell.length_c   1.000
_cell.angle_alpha   90.00
_cell.angle_beta   90.00
_cell.angle_gamma   90.00
#
_symmetry.space_group_name_H-M   'P 1'
#
loop_
_entity.id
_entity.type
_entity.pdbx_description
1 polymer ?
#
loop_
_entity_poly.entity_id
_entity_poly.type
_entity_poly.pdbx_seq_one_letter_code
_entity_poly.pdbx_strand_id
1 'polypeptide(L)'
;MKIIIIGAGIGGLAAAISLHEAGLTGVTVYERSTAIRGLGVGINLLPHALRELTEIGVAPRIAELGVEPHTLAYYNRLGQPIWSEPRGTSAGYRWPQLSVHRGRLQLALRDLAAERLVEPIRLGHRLIGVDSNADGTETARFATEDGTVDATADVIIGADGIHSALRALRYPAEGAPPWSGLTLWRGVTRIPAFLDGRTMIMAGDGDQKFVAYPLELADADGRMLVNFIAERRVGGTGDADWNRTVDPAPIAELFQDWRFDWLDVPAAIAAADEILEYPMVDRDALPQWTFGRTTLLGDAAHAMYPNGSNGGSQAILDARTLAFHLATAADIDEGLAAYEQARRPAMTALLAGTRATGPERVMQLARERAPHGFADIEDVIPFSEREQIAREYKAAAGFLPEALNERPTLTPTV
;
A
#
# COMPACT_ATOMS: atom_id res chain seq x y z
N MET A 1 22.06 11.63 -16.60
CA MET A 1 20.60 11.47 -16.80
C MET A 1 19.90 12.35 -15.77
N LYS A 2 18.98 13.21 -16.21
CA LYS A 2 18.10 14.01 -15.36
C LYS A 2 16.76 13.29 -15.23
N ILE A 3 16.26 13.12 -14.01
CA ILE A 3 15.00 12.39 -13.73
C ILE A 3 14.10 13.29 -12.85
N ILE A 4 12.86 13.44 -13.28
CA ILE A 4 11.81 14.09 -12.49
C ILE A 4 10.89 13.01 -11.92
N ILE A 5 10.64 13.07 -10.61
CA ILE A 5 9.62 12.25 -9.94
C ILE A 5 8.49 13.19 -9.52
N ILE A 6 7.25 12.84 -9.88
CA ILE A 6 6.04 13.57 -9.52
C ILE A 6 5.35 12.84 -8.39
N GLY A 7 5.33 13.45 -7.20
CA GLY A 7 4.76 12.91 -5.97
C GLY A 7 5.81 12.44 -4.96
N ALA A 8 5.72 12.95 -3.73
CA ALA A 8 6.55 12.56 -2.58
C ALA A 8 5.79 11.60 -1.63
N GLY A 9 5.00 10.69 -2.20
CA GLY A 9 4.43 9.55 -1.51
C GLY A 9 5.46 8.44 -1.28
N ILE A 10 5.04 7.32 -0.66
CA ILE A 10 5.92 6.16 -0.39
C ILE A 10 6.62 5.69 -1.67
N GLY A 11 5.88 5.53 -2.79
CA GLY A 11 6.46 5.07 -4.06
C GLY A 11 7.47 6.06 -4.64
N GLY A 12 7.15 7.37 -4.67
CA GLY A 12 8.05 8.39 -5.23
C GLY A 12 9.32 8.57 -4.41
N LEU A 13 9.22 8.55 -3.07
CA LEU A 13 10.38 8.62 -2.18
C LEU A 13 11.24 7.35 -2.28
N ALA A 14 10.61 6.17 -2.34
CA ALA A 14 11.33 4.91 -2.58
C ALA A 14 12.03 4.91 -3.95
N ALA A 15 11.41 5.50 -4.99
CA ALA A 15 12.03 5.65 -6.31
C ALA A 15 13.24 6.58 -6.25
N ALA A 16 13.14 7.72 -5.56
CA ALA A 16 14.26 8.64 -5.40
C ALA A 16 15.47 7.99 -4.73
N ILE A 17 15.23 7.24 -3.64
CA ILE A 17 16.28 6.49 -2.95
C ILE A 17 16.84 5.39 -3.86
N SER A 18 16.00 4.60 -4.51
CA SER A 18 16.40 3.49 -5.36
C SER A 18 17.24 3.91 -6.56
N LEU A 19 16.87 5.02 -7.21
CA LEU A 19 17.62 5.61 -8.32
C LEU A 19 19.01 6.08 -7.87
N HIS A 20 19.08 6.76 -6.73
CA HIS A 20 20.36 7.18 -6.16
C HIS A 20 21.28 5.97 -5.88
N GLU A 21 20.77 4.93 -5.22
CA GLU A 21 21.52 3.71 -4.91
C GLU A 21 21.94 2.93 -6.18
N ALA A 22 21.21 3.13 -7.29
CA ALA A 22 21.59 2.60 -8.60
C ALA A 22 22.57 3.49 -9.39
N GLY A 23 23.11 4.57 -8.76
CA GLY A 23 24.05 5.49 -9.38
C GLY A 23 23.42 6.60 -10.23
N LEU A 24 22.09 6.69 -10.27
CA LEU A 24 21.35 7.71 -11.03
C LEU A 24 21.04 8.92 -10.13
N THR A 25 22.00 9.83 -9.98
CA THR A 25 21.97 10.90 -8.97
C THR A 25 21.28 12.20 -9.42
N GLY A 26 20.94 12.34 -10.71
CA GLY A 26 20.29 13.55 -11.26
C GLY A 26 18.76 13.56 -11.02
N VAL A 27 18.31 13.26 -9.81
CA VAL A 27 16.88 13.13 -9.46
C VAL A 27 16.36 14.37 -8.78
N THR A 28 15.20 14.88 -9.22
CA THR A 28 14.43 15.92 -8.55
C THR A 28 13.01 15.46 -8.30
N VAL A 29 12.52 15.63 -7.07
CA VAL A 29 11.15 15.24 -6.66
C VAL A 29 10.28 16.49 -6.57
N TYR A 30 9.10 16.45 -7.20
CA TYR A 30 8.09 17.50 -7.15
C TYR A 30 6.84 17.00 -6.44
N GLU A 31 6.36 17.74 -5.47
CA GLU A 31 5.17 17.41 -4.65
C GLU A 31 4.16 18.57 -4.69
N ARG A 32 2.88 18.23 -4.92
CA ARG A 32 1.81 19.24 -4.98
C ARG A 32 1.52 19.91 -3.64
N SER A 33 1.70 19.19 -2.54
CA SER A 33 1.46 19.71 -1.19
C SER A 33 2.56 20.69 -0.79
N THR A 34 2.19 21.73 -0.06
CA THR A 34 3.14 22.70 0.49
C THR A 34 3.94 22.19 1.69
N ALA A 35 3.52 21.04 2.23
CA ALA A 35 4.23 20.34 3.31
C ALA A 35 3.97 18.83 3.25
N ILE A 36 4.98 18.01 3.51
CA ILE A 36 4.83 16.58 3.74
C ILE A 36 4.54 16.38 5.23
N ARG A 37 3.29 16.05 5.54
CA ARG A 37 2.83 15.83 6.92
C ARG A 37 2.75 14.35 7.20
N GLY A 38 3.16 13.93 8.41
CA GLY A 38 3.07 12.55 8.86
C GLY A 38 1.64 12.10 9.19
N LEU A 39 0.72 12.37 8.28
CA LEU A 39 -0.71 12.08 8.45
C LEU A 39 -1.04 10.64 8.03
N GLY A 40 -2.16 10.18 8.53
CA GLY A 40 -2.75 8.91 8.14
C GLY A 40 -2.77 7.89 9.26
N VAL A 41 -2.98 6.67 8.87
CA VAL A 41 -3.25 5.50 9.71
C VAL A 41 -2.15 4.45 9.49
N GLY A 42 -2.33 3.24 9.97
CA GLY A 42 -1.34 2.18 9.77
C GLY A 42 -1.26 1.69 8.33
N ILE A 43 -0.11 1.13 7.99
CA ILE A 43 0.15 0.38 6.76
C ILE A 43 1.00 -0.85 7.10
N ASN A 44 0.86 -1.92 6.32
CA ASN A 44 1.71 -3.10 6.40
C ASN A 44 2.69 -3.12 5.23
N LEU A 45 3.97 -3.26 5.54
CA LEU A 45 5.02 -3.57 4.58
C LEU A 45 5.26 -5.08 4.60
N LEU A 46 5.02 -5.73 3.47
CA LEU A 46 5.18 -7.18 3.32
C LEU A 46 6.65 -7.56 3.11
N PRO A 47 7.04 -8.84 3.29
CA PRO A 47 8.44 -9.28 3.19
C PRO A 47 9.14 -8.87 1.89
N HIS A 48 8.43 -8.85 0.76
CA HIS A 48 9.01 -8.42 -0.51
C HIS A 48 9.41 -6.93 -0.52
N ALA A 49 8.67 -6.05 0.19
CA ALA A 49 9.06 -4.65 0.34
C ALA A 49 10.25 -4.49 1.29
N LEU A 50 10.23 -5.22 2.43
CA LEU A 50 11.34 -5.18 3.40
C LEU A 50 12.64 -5.72 2.79
N ARG A 51 12.56 -6.71 1.89
CA ARG A 51 13.69 -7.15 1.10
C ARG A 51 14.30 -6.01 0.30
N GLU A 52 13.48 -5.30 -0.47
CA GLU A 52 13.93 -4.19 -1.31
C GLU A 52 14.54 -3.04 -0.48
N LEU A 53 13.90 -2.70 0.64
CA LEU A 53 14.41 -1.69 1.57
C LEU A 53 15.73 -2.12 2.25
N THR A 54 15.92 -3.44 2.45
CA THR A 54 17.17 -4.01 2.97
C THR A 54 18.30 -3.85 1.94
N GLU A 55 18.04 -4.17 0.68
CA GLU A 55 19.03 -4.09 -0.40
C GLU A 55 19.55 -2.66 -0.65
N ILE A 56 18.74 -1.63 -0.37
CA ILE A 56 19.14 -0.21 -0.44
C ILE A 56 19.56 0.37 0.92
N GLY A 57 19.76 -0.48 1.93
CA GLY A 57 20.34 -0.09 3.22
C GLY A 57 19.46 0.76 4.13
N VAL A 58 18.14 0.87 3.86
CA VAL A 58 17.23 1.72 4.66
C VAL A 58 16.34 0.95 5.65
N ALA A 59 16.28 -0.38 5.52
CA ALA A 59 15.43 -1.23 6.37
C ALA A 59 15.67 -1.04 7.88
N PRO A 60 16.89 -0.87 8.42
CA PRO A 60 17.09 -0.69 9.86
C PRO A 60 16.32 0.52 10.42
N ARG A 61 16.35 1.68 9.74
CA ARG A 61 15.61 2.88 10.17
C ARG A 61 14.09 2.71 10.04
N ILE A 62 13.63 1.92 9.07
CA ILE A 62 12.22 1.65 8.89
C ILE A 62 11.70 0.64 9.93
N ALA A 63 12.51 -0.35 10.31
CA ALA A 63 12.14 -1.36 11.30
C ALA A 63 11.86 -0.77 12.69
N GLU A 64 12.55 0.32 13.07
CA GLU A 64 12.36 1.03 14.33
C GLU A 64 11.00 1.75 14.44
N LEU A 65 10.26 1.90 13.33
CA LEU A 65 9.02 2.67 13.27
C LEU A 65 7.76 1.87 13.58
N GLY A 66 7.86 0.54 13.73
CA GLY A 66 6.67 -0.29 13.83
C GLY A 66 6.90 -1.63 14.52
N VAL A 67 5.96 -2.53 14.34
CA VAL A 67 5.92 -3.86 14.95
C VAL A 67 5.99 -4.93 13.88
N GLU A 68 6.76 -5.98 14.12
CA GLU A 68 6.74 -7.21 13.33
C GLU A 68 5.58 -8.09 13.79
N PRO A 69 4.49 -8.21 13.04
CA PRO A 69 3.44 -9.17 13.37
C PRO A 69 3.90 -10.58 13.03
N HIS A 70 3.57 -11.53 13.91
CA HIS A 70 3.93 -12.94 13.72
C HIS A 70 2.82 -13.74 13.06
N THR A 71 1.57 -13.30 13.21
CA THR A 71 0.38 -14.01 12.80
C THR A 71 -0.66 -13.08 12.20
N LEU A 72 -1.41 -13.57 11.22
CA LEU A 72 -2.68 -13.00 10.78
C LEU A 72 -3.77 -14.02 11.02
N ALA A 73 -4.78 -13.65 11.81
CA ALA A 73 -5.90 -14.51 12.17
C ALA A 73 -7.21 -13.96 11.61
N TYR A 74 -8.03 -14.85 11.05
CA TYR A 74 -9.33 -14.56 10.45
C TYR A 74 -10.44 -15.11 11.33
N TYR A 75 -11.47 -14.30 11.57
CA TYR A 75 -12.62 -14.61 12.41
C TYR A 75 -13.92 -14.30 11.67
N ASN A 76 -14.99 -14.99 12.03
CA ASN A 76 -16.33 -14.61 11.62
C ASN A 76 -16.86 -13.44 12.49
N ARG A 77 -18.08 -12.97 12.22
CA ARG A 77 -18.74 -11.88 12.99
C ARG A 77 -19.03 -12.22 14.45
N LEU A 78 -18.97 -13.50 14.83
CA LEU A 78 -19.19 -13.98 16.19
C LEU A 78 -17.86 -14.16 16.97
N GLY A 79 -16.73 -13.80 16.35
CA GLY A 79 -15.40 -13.99 16.96
C GLY A 79 -14.87 -15.41 16.92
N GLN A 80 -15.50 -16.33 16.16
CA GLN A 80 -15.03 -17.69 16.01
C GLN A 80 -13.89 -17.76 14.98
N PRO A 81 -12.79 -18.47 15.26
CA PRO A 81 -11.63 -18.55 14.39
C PRO A 81 -11.94 -19.35 13.11
N ILE A 82 -11.57 -18.79 11.95
CA ILE A 82 -11.70 -19.44 10.64
C ILE A 82 -10.34 -19.95 10.16
N TRP A 83 -9.33 -19.09 10.17
CA TRP A 83 -8.02 -19.36 9.63
C TRP A 83 -6.96 -18.57 10.39
N SER A 84 -5.76 -19.08 10.45
CA SER A 84 -4.60 -18.38 10.99
C SER A 84 -3.37 -18.77 10.20
N GLU A 85 -2.55 -17.79 9.85
CA GLU A 85 -1.30 -18.03 9.13
C GLU A 85 -0.14 -17.23 9.74
N PRO A 86 1.07 -17.82 9.77
CA PRO A 86 2.27 -17.10 10.18
C PRO A 86 2.60 -15.97 9.19
N ARG A 87 3.30 -14.94 9.67
CA ARG A 87 3.72 -13.77 8.89
C ARG A 87 5.23 -13.54 8.99
N GLY A 88 5.76 -12.83 7.99
CA GLY A 88 7.17 -12.46 7.98
C GLY A 88 8.11 -13.66 8.16
N THR A 89 9.09 -13.51 9.02
CA THR A 89 10.09 -14.57 9.29
C THR A 89 9.47 -15.85 9.84
N SER A 90 8.37 -15.76 10.59
CA SER A 90 7.63 -16.92 11.09
C SER A 90 6.96 -17.73 9.96
N ALA A 91 6.75 -17.13 8.77
CA ALA A 91 6.22 -17.81 7.59
C ALA A 91 7.31 -18.34 6.65
N GLY A 92 8.58 -18.34 7.07
CA GLY A 92 9.71 -18.84 6.28
C GLY A 92 10.33 -17.82 5.31
N TYR A 93 9.93 -16.55 5.37
CA TYR A 93 10.63 -15.49 4.64
C TYR A 93 11.96 -15.13 5.32
N ARG A 94 12.95 -14.70 4.53
CA ARG A 94 14.22 -14.14 5.04
C ARG A 94 14.05 -12.74 5.61
N TRP A 95 12.96 -12.05 5.30
CA TRP A 95 12.64 -10.68 5.72
C TRP A 95 11.34 -10.64 6.51
N PRO A 96 11.23 -9.73 7.51
CA PRO A 96 10.03 -9.59 8.29
C PRO A 96 8.89 -8.96 7.47
N GLN A 97 7.67 -9.04 8.01
CA GLN A 97 6.60 -8.09 7.73
C GLN A 97 6.64 -6.99 8.78
N LEU A 98 6.27 -5.77 8.44
CA LEU A 98 6.24 -4.65 9.39
C LEU A 98 4.90 -3.92 9.34
N SER A 99 4.24 -3.78 10.48
CA SER A 99 3.09 -2.89 10.69
C SER A 99 3.59 -1.55 11.20
N VAL A 100 3.34 -0.46 10.47
CA VAL A 100 3.90 0.85 10.77
C VAL A 100 2.87 1.95 10.54
N HIS A 101 2.97 3.06 11.27
CA HIS A 101 2.17 4.25 10.99
C HIS A 101 2.62 4.86 9.65
N ARG A 102 1.69 4.96 8.68
CA ARG A 102 1.98 5.39 7.30
C ARG A 102 2.68 6.75 7.23
N GLY A 103 2.25 7.69 8.07
CA GLY A 103 2.85 9.01 8.14
C GLY A 103 4.29 8.97 8.66
N ARG A 104 4.58 8.18 9.69
CA ARG A 104 5.97 7.98 10.18
C ARG A 104 6.86 7.36 9.12
N LEU A 105 6.35 6.37 8.38
CA LEU A 105 7.05 5.77 7.24
C LEU A 105 7.37 6.81 6.15
N GLN A 106 6.39 7.61 5.75
CA GLN A 106 6.57 8.64 4.72
C GLN A 106 7.62 9.69 5.14
N LEU A 107 7.57 10.15 6.40
CA LEU A 107 8.56 11.09 6.93
C LEU A 107 9.98 10.49 6.95
N ALA A 108 10.13 9.24 7.39
CA ALA A 108 11.41 8.56 7.38
C ALA A 108 11.97 8.38 5.96
N LEU A 109 11.13 7.99 4.99
CA LEU A 109 11.53 7.91 3.59
C LEU A 109 11.88 9.28 3.00
N ARG A 110 11.16 10.37 3.38
CA ARG A 110 11.50 11.74 3.01
C ARG A 110 12.90 12.13 3.51
N ASP A 111 13.19 11.85 4.76
CA ASP A 111 14.49 12.20 5.37
C ASP A 111 15.62 11.38 4.72
N LEU A 112 15.41 10.09 4.51
CA LEU A 112 16.33 9.21 3.79
C LEU A 112 16.56 9.64 2.34
N ALA A 113 15.52 10.12 1.65
CA ALA A 113 15.65 10.67 0.30
C ALA A 113 16.43 12.00 0.33
N ALA A 114 16.13 12.88 1.28
CA ALA A 114 16.83 14.17 1.41
C ALA A 114 18.33 14.02 1.72
N GLU A 115 18.74 12.96 2.41
CA GLU A 115 20.16 12.62 2.65
C GLU A 115 20.91 12.24 1.36
N ARG A 116 20.20 11.85 0.30
CA ARG A 116 20.73 11.33 -0.97
C ARG A 116 20.58 12.29 -2.14
N LEU A 117 19.50 13.05 -2.14
CA LEU A 117 19.20 13.97 -3.24
C LEU A 117 20.14 15.18 -3.21
N VAL A 118 20.67 15.55 -4.38
CA VAL A 118 21.46 16.79 -4.56
C VAL A 118 20.55 18.01 -4.45
N GLU A 119 19.33 17.92 -5.00
CA GLU A 119 18.33 18.97 -4.97
C GLU A 119 17.26 18.67 -3.92
N PRO A 120 16.75 19.68 -3.19
CA PRO A 120 15.69 19.49 -2.24
C PRO A 120 14.38 19.09 -2.94
N ILE A 121 13.50 18.38 -2.21
CA ILE A 121 12.14 18.10 -2.69
C ILE A 121 11.39 19.40 -2.92
N ARG A 122 10.88 19.62 -4.13
CA ARG A 122 10.16 20.82 -4.56
C ARG A 122 8.68 20.73 -4.16
N LEU A 123 8.32 21.34 -3.05
CA LEU A 123 6.94 21.37 -2.53
C LEU A 123 6.11 22.45 -3.26
N GLY A 124 4.76 22.32 -3.19
CA GLY A 124 3.83 23.28 -3.79
C GLY A 124 3.80 23.25 -5.33
N HIS A 125 4.26 22.15 -5.95
CA HIS A 125 4.33 22.00 -7.41
C HIS A 125 3.31 20.97 -7.89
N ARG A 126 2.18 21.43 -8.42
CA ARG A 126 1.12 20.55 -8.95
C ARG A 126 1.28 20.39 -10.46
N LEU A 127 1.53 19.16 -10.93
CA LEU A 127 1.62 18.87 -12.37
C LEU A 127 0.34 19.28 -13.09
N ILE A 128 0.49 20.00 -14.22
CA ILE A 128 -0.61 20.44 -15.09
C ILE A 128 -0.41 20.09 -16.57
N GLY A 129 0.79 19.65 -16.96
CA GLY A 129 1.09 19.26 -18.33
C GLY A 129 2.44 18.56 -18.46
N VAL A 130 2.59 17.77 -19.53
CA VAL A 130 3.86 17.19 -19.97
C VAL A 130 3.92 17.24 -21.49
N ASP A 131 5.01 17.79 -21.99
CA ASP A 131 5.31 17.93 -23.42
C ASP A 131 6.62 17.18 -23.76
N SER A 132 6.59 16.40 -24.86
CA SER A 132 7.80 15.75 -25.39
C SER A 132 8.54 16.68 -26.34
N ASN A 133 9.86 16.81 -26.18
CA ASN A 133 10.71 17.69 -26.95
C ASN A 133 11.37 16.96 -28.13
N ALA A 134 11.77 17.71 -29.16
CA ALA A 134 12.41 17.15 -30.35
C ALA A 134 13.79 16.51 -30.08
N ASP A 135 14.45 16.88 -28.99
CA ASP A 135 15.74 16.33 -28.55
C ASP A 135 15.59 15.04 -27.71
N GLY A 136 14.37 14.54 -27.55
CA GLY A 136 14.06 13.34 -26.77
C GLY A 136 13.92 13.56 -25.26
N THR A 137 13.99 14.82 -24.80
CA THR A 137 13.68 15.16 -23.39
C THR A 137 12.18 15.37 -23.20
N GLU A 138 11.73 15.38 -21.95
CA GLU A 138 10.34 15.66 -21.57
C GLU A 138 10.30 16.92 -20.70
N THR A 139 9.31 17.77 -20.89
CA THR A 139 9.09 18.98 -20.08
C THR A 139 7.81 18.83 -19.26
N ALA A 140 7.96 18.78 -17.93
CA ALA A 140 6.84 18.86 -16.99
C ALA A 140 6.51 20.30 -16.67
N ARG A 141 5.21 20.65 -16.72
CA ARG A 141 4.69 21.97 -16.36
C ARG A 141 3.94 21.87 -15.04
N PHE A 142 4.31 22.73 -14.10
CA PHE A 142 3.74 22.77 -12.76
C PHE A 142 3.04 24.09 -12.48
N ALA A 143 1.85 24.02 -11.87
CA ALA A 143 1.24 25.16 -11.21
C ALA A 143 1.80 25.29 -9.79
N THR A 144 2.25 26.48 -9.42
CA THR A 144 2.73 26.88 -8.10
C THR A 144 1.97 28.10 -7.59
N GLU A 145 2.21 28.54 -6.37
CA GLU A 145 1.63 29.75 -5.80
C GLU A 145 2.05 30.99 -6.60
N ASP A 146 3.28 31.02 -7.13
CA ASP A 146 3.88 32.13 -7.87
C ASP A 146 3.58 32.07 -9.39
N GLY A 147 2.80 31.12 -9.87
CA GLY A 147 2.48 30.93 -11.28
C GLY A 147 2.87 29.57 -11.84
N THR A 148 3.30 29.54 -13.11
CA THR A 148 3.66 28.30 -13.80
C THR A 148 5.17 28.15 -13.90
N VAL A 149 5.68 26.95 -13.63
CA VAL A 149 7.10 26.57 -13.73
C VAL A 149 7.25 25.35 -14.64
N ASP A 150 8.16 25.43 -15.60
CA ASP A 150 8.54 24.32 -16.47
C ASP A 150 9.86 23.69 -15.99
N ALA A 151 9.94 22.36 -16.04
CA ALA A 151 11.15 21.61 -15.72
C ALA A 151 11.37 20.51 -16.77
N THR A 152 12.58 20.44 -17.34
CA THR A 152 12.94 19.50 -18.40
C THR A 152 13.90 18.43 -17.89
N ALA A 153 13.62 17.17 -18.24
CA ALA A 153 14.39 16.01 -17.86
C ALA A 153 14.46 14.97 -18.98
N ASP A 154 15.37 14.00 -18.82
CA ASP A 154 15.46 12.84 -19.70
C ASP A 154 14.35 11.82 -19.43
N VAL A 155 13.85 11.74 -18.18
CA VAL A 155 12.77 10.83 -17.75
C VAL A 155 11.85 11.54 -16.77
N ILE A 156 10.53 11.32 -16.90
CA ILE A 156 9.51 11.74 -15.93
C ILE A 156 8.80 10.50 -15.37
N ILE A 157 8.75 10.39 -14.04
CA ILE A 157 8.12 9.29 -13.30
C ILE A 157 6.90 9.84 -12.56
N GLY A 158 5.70 9.37 -12.93
CA GLY A 158 4.45 9.66 -12.21
C GLY A 158 4.25 8.73 -11.03
N ALA A 159 4.48 9.22 -9.82
CA ALA A 159 4.27 8.54 -8.53
C ALA A 159 3.26 9.32 -7.66
N ASP A 160 2.31 10.00 -8.31
CA ASP A 160 1.37 10.98 -7.75
C ASP A 160 0.04 10.37 -7.30
N GLY A 161 0.02 9.04 -7.11
CA GLY A 161 -1.03 8.30 -6.43
C GLY A 161 -2.29 8.07 -7.29
N ILE A 162 -3.37 7.58 -6.66
CA ILE A 162 -4.60 7.18 -7.33
C ILE A 162 -5.28 8.31 -8.13
N HIS A 163 -5.05 9.57 -7.75
CA HIS A 163 -5.49 10.77 -8.46
C HIS A 163 -4.40 11.37 -9.34
N SER A 164 -3.54 10.52 -9.91
CA SER A 164 -2.41 10.92 -10.74
C SER A 164 -2.81 11.89 -11.84
N ALA A 165 -2.17 13.06 -11.85
CA ALA A 165 -2.30 14.02 -12.93
C ALA A 165 -1.63 13.49 -14.20
N LEU A 166 -0.47 12.81 -14.09
CA LEU A 166 0.19 12.20 -15.24
C LEU A 166 -0.68 11.14 -15.89
N ARG A 167 -1.31 10.24 -15.10
CA ARG A 167 -2.28 9.26 -15.61
C ARG A 167 -3.45 9.93 -16.34
N ALA A 168 -4.03 10.98 -15.74
CA ALA A 168 -5.14 11.72 -16.33
C ALA A 168 -4.76 12.39 -17.67
N LEU A 169 -3.54 12.89 -17.81
CA LEU A 169 -3.02 13.43 -19.07
C LEU A 169 -2.90 12.34 -20.16
N ARG A 170 -2.55 11.10 -19.79
CA ARG A 170 -2.38 9.99 -20.75
C ARG A 170 -3.69 9.23 -21.01
N TYR A 171 -4.62 9.23 -20.05
CA TYR A 171 -5.93 8.56 -20.14
C TYR A 171 -7.08 9.52 -19.78
N PRO A 172 -7.31 10.58 -20.55
CA PRO A 172 -8.28 11.63 -20.22
C PRO A 172 -9.74 11.15 -20.17
N ALA A 173 -10.05 10.02 -20.77
CA ALA A 173 -11.40 9.44 -20.78
C ALA A 173 -11.67 8.46 -19.61
N GLU A 174 -10.68 8.20 -18.73
CA GLU A 174 -10.83 7.20 -17.67
C GLU A 174 -11.82 7.60 -16.57
N GLY A 175 -11.91 8.89 -16.26
CA GLY A 175 -12.79 9.40 -15.22
C GLY A 175 -12.27 9.20 -13.79
N ALA A 176 -13.19 9.30 -12.81
CA ALA A 176 -12.89 9.10 -11.40
C ALA A 176 -12.71 7.61 -11.06
N PRO A 177 -11.95 7.26 -9.98
CA PRO A 177 -11.86 5.88 -9.50
C PRO A 177 -13.25 5.32 -9.18
N PRO A 178 -13.59 4.10 -9.66
CA PRO A 178 -14.90 3.49 -9.37
C PRO A 178 -14.99 3.08 -7.90
N TRP A 179 -16.15 3.36 -7.28
CA TRP A 179 -16.44 2.95 -5.91
C TRP A 179 -17.05 1.55 -5.87
N SER A 180 -16.54 0.71 -4.96
CA SER A 180 -17.01 -0.69 -4.78
C SER A 180 -18.35 -0.81 -4.04
N GLY A 181 -18.88 0.28 -3.49
CA GLY A 181 -20.02 0.26 -2.56
C GLY A 181 -19.62 0.03 -1.09
N LEU A 182 -18.33 -0.12 -0.80
CA LEU A 182 -17.79 -0.25 0.56
C LEU A 182 -17.21 1.09 1.03
N THR A 183 -17.48 1.43 2.28
CA THR A 183 -16.83 2.55 2.98
C THR A 183 -15.90 2.01 4.06
N LEU A 184 -14.73 2.62 4.15
CA LEU A 184 -13.67 2.31 5.09
C LEU A 184 -13.58 3.44 6.11
N TRP A 185 -13.67 3.10 7.39
CA TRP A 185 -13.36 3.99 8.51
C TRP A 185 -12.05 3.52 9.13
N ARG A 186 -11.07 4.38 9.10
CA ARG A 186 -9.71 4.05 9.54
C ARG A 186 -9.31 4.95 10.69
N GLY A 187 -8.81 4.35 11.75
CA GLY A 187 -8.34 5.07 12.93
C GLY A 187 -7.14 4.39 13.56
N VAL A 188 -6.50 5.15 14.45
CA VAL A 188 -5.46 4.67 15.34
C VAL A 188 -5.96 4.88 16.77
N THR A 189 -5.83 3.87 17.61
CA THR A 189 -6.36 3.89 18.96
C THR A 189 -5.44 3.15 19.93
N ARG A 190 -5.44 3.56 21.20
CA ARG A 190 -4.69 2.88 22.26
C ARG A 190 -5.64 2.06 23.12
N ILE A 191 -5.55 0.75 23.03
CA ILE A 191 -6.44 -0.21 23.69
C ILE A 191 -5.66 -1.25 24.49
N PRO A 192 -6.30 -2.01 25.41
CA PRO A 192 -5.66 -3.18 26.03
C PRO A 192 -5.11 -4.12 24.95
N ALA A 193 -3.96 -4.71 25.22
CA ALA A 193 -3.37 -5.69 24.29
C ALA A 193 -4.33 -6.88 24.14
N PHE A 194 -4.52 -7.32 22.89
CA PHE A 194 -5.33 -8.48 22.57
C PHE A 194 -4.46 -9.60 22.04
N LEU A 195 -4.92 -10.84 22.21
CA LEU A 195 -4.21 -12.07 21.85
C LEU A 195 -2.76 -12.05 22.39
N ASP A 196 -1.76 -12.21 21.55
CA ASP A 196 -0.33 -12.19 21.91
C ASP A 196 0.33 -10.80 21.73
N GLY A 197 -0.43 -9.75 21.38
CA GLY A 197 0.08 -8.40 21.11
C GLY A 197 0.87 -8.26 19.79
N ARG A 198 1.02 -9.34 19.01
CA ARG A 198 1.69 -9.38 17.69
C ARG A 198 0.84 -10.02 16.59
N THR A 199 -0.38 -10.40 16.93
CA THR A 199 -1.35 -10.93 15.98
C THR A 199 -2.13 -9.81 15.30
N MET A 200 -2.15 -9.83 13.98
CA MET A 200 -3.09 -9.07 13.17
C MET A 200 -4.41 -9.84 13.09
N ILE A 201 -5.53 -9.15 13.06
CA ILE A 201 -6.84 -9.77 12.93
C ILE A 201 -7.64 -9.21 11.77
N MET A 202 -8.45 -10.07 11.16
CA MET A 202 -9.56 -9.72 10.28
C MET A 202 -10.81 -10.46 10.76
N ALA A 203 -11.87 -9.74 11.10
CA ALA A 203 -13.13 -10.34 11.53
C ALA A 203 -14.26 -9.87 10.61
N GLY A 204 -15.20 -10.75 10.25
CA GLY A 204 -16.36 -10.39 9.45
C GLY A 204 -16.53 -11.17 8.15
N ASP A 205 -16.93 -10.45 7.11
CA ASP A 205 -17.19 -10.97 5.76
C ASP A 205 -17.14 -9.85 4.70
N GLY A 206 -17.61 -10.09 3.48
CA GLY A 206 -17.59 -9.13 2.37
C GLY A 206 -18.54 -7.93 2.50
N ASP A 207 -19.45 -7.92 3.48
CA ASP A 207 -20.39 -6.81 3.69
C ASP A 207 -20.03 -5.94 4.89
N GLN A 208 -19.41 -6.54 5.90
CA GLN A 208 -18.95 -5.83 7.09
C GLN A 208 -17.72 -6.53 7.68
N LYS A 209 -16.66 -5.77 7.88
CA LYS A 209 -15.37 -6.27 8.32
C LYS A 209 -14.70 -5.33 9.30
N PHE A 210 -13.93 -5.89 10.22
CA PHE A 210 -13.02 -5.16 11.11
C PHE A 210 -11.64 -5.77 11.01
N VAL A 211 -10.66 -4.94 10.73
CA VAL A 211 -9.24 -5.31 10.66
C VAL A 211 -8.51 -4.55 11.75
N ALA A 212 -7.63 -5.20 12.49
CA ALA A 212 -6.77 -4.52 13.45
C ALA A 212 -5.37 -5.14 13.48
N TYR A 213 -4.36 -4.29 13.71
CA TYR A 213 -2.97 -4.71 13.86
C TYR A 213 -2.17 -3.73 14.70
N PRO A 214 -1.17 -4.23 15.47
CA PRO A 214 -0.35 -3.40 16.34
C PRO A 214 0.56 -2.47 15.54
N LEU A 215 0.69 -1.21 16.01
CA LEU A 215 1.68 -0.24 15.57
C LEU A 215 2.78 -0.01 16.61
N GLU A 216 2.46 -0.28 17.89
CA GLU A 216 3.39 -0.29 19.02
C GLU A 216 3.06 -1.49 19.90
N LEU A 217 4.06 -2.08 20.50
CA LEU A 217 3.87 -3.15 21.50
C LEU A 217 3.20 -2.60 22.75
N ALA A 218 2.68 -3.49 23.58
CA ALA A 218 2.06 -3.12 24.85
C ALA A 218 3.05 -2.36 25.74
N ASP A 219 2.59 -1.27 26.30
CA ASP A 219 3.30 -0.47 27.32
C ASP A 219 3.20 -1.12 28.71
N ALA A 220 3.71 -0.43 29.74
CA ALA A 220 3.71 -0.91 31.13
C ALA A 220 2.29 -1.12 31.70
N ASP A 221 1.29 -0.44 31.14
CA ASP A 221 -0.12 -0.55 31.54
C ASP A 221 -0.85 -1.63 30.71
N GLY A 222 -0.12 -2.39 29.90
CA GLY A 222 -0.68 -3.45 29.03
C GLY A 222 -1.50 -2.91 27.87
N ARG A 223 -1.31 -1.64 27.47
CA ARG A 223 -2.01 -1.01 26.34
C ARG A 223 -1.10 -0.87 25.13
N MET A 224 -1.63 -1.18 23.95
CA MET A 224 -0.91 -1.11 22.68
C MET A 224 -1.53 -0.06 21.75
N LEU A 225 -0.73 0.55 20.91
CA LEU A 225 -1.21 1.38 19.81
C LEU A 225 -1.59 0.48 18.64
N VAL A 226 -2.84 0.59 18.20
CA VAL A 226 -3.43 -0.26 17.17
C VAL A 226 -3.97 0.58 16.03
N ASN A 227 -3.67 0.19 14.80
CA ASN A 227 -4.46 0.64 13.68
C ASN A 227 -5.69 -0.24 13.52
N PHE A 228 -6.85 0.35 13.23
CA PHE A 228 -8.02 -0.41 12.79
C PHE A 228 -8.58 0.11 11.47
N ILE A 229 -9.31 -0.76 10.80
CA ILE A 229 -10.14 -0.47 9.64
C ILE A 229 -11.51 -1.11 9.91
N ALA A 230 -12.52 -0.29 10.11
CA ALA A 230 -13.92 -0.73 10.10
C ALA A 230 -14.44 -0.54 8.68
N GLU A 231 -15.08 -1.55 8.12
CA GLU A 231 -15.54 -1.57 6.74
C GLU A 231 -16.99 -2.02 6.68
N ARG A 232 -17.78 -1.36 5.85
CA ARG A 232 -19.18 -1.75 5.64
C ARG A 232 -19.65 -1.39 4.25
N ARG A 233 -20.48 -2.26 3.68
CA ARG A 233 -21.25 -1.97 2.48
C ARG A 233 -22.35 -0.98 2.83
N VAL A 234 -22.32 0.19 2.18
CA VAL A 234 -23.32 1.24 2.34
C VAL A 234 -24.03 1.45 1.01
N GLY A 235 -25.35 1.62 1.05
CA GLY A 235 -26.12 1.96 -0.14
C GLY A 235 -25.97 3.45 -0.47
N GLY A 236 -26.07 3.82 -1.75
CA GLY A 236 -26.06 5.21 -2.21
C GLY A 236 -25.03 5.50 -3.29
N THR A 237 -25.10 6.68 -3.89
CA THR A 237 -24.08 7.23 -4.78
C THR A 237 -23.05 7.91 -3.89
N GLY A 238 -21.91 7.26 -3.64
CA GLY A 238 -20.87 7.83 -2.82
C GLY A 238 -20.27 9.07 -3.49
N ASP A 239 -20.54 10.25 -2.95
CA ASP A 239 -19.64 11.37 -3.14
C ASP A 239 -18.34 11.01 -2.44
N ALA A 240 -17.32 10.75 -3.25
CA ALA A 240 -16.01 10.35 -2.77
C ALA A 240 -15.27 11.56 -2.17
N ASP A 241 -15.73 12.06 -1.02
CA ASP A 241 -14.94 12.99 -0.24
C ASP A 241 -13.84 12.19 0.48
N TRP A 242 -12.66 12.27 -0.05
CA TRP A 242 -11.50 11.55 0.43
C TRP A 242 -10.96 12.21 1.69
N ASN A 243 -10.75 11.40 2.72
CA ASN A 243 -10.04 11.83 3.92
C ASN A 243 -10.87 12.76 4.82
N ARG A 244 -12.18 12.51 4.89
CA ARG A 244 -13.08 13.22 5.79
C ARG A 244 -12.94 12.67 7.20
N THR A 245 -12.68 13.55 8.18
CA THR A 245 -12.78 13.19 9.60
C THR A 245 -14.24 13.04 9.99
N VAL A 246 -14.58 11.96 10.69
CA VAL A 246 -15.95 11.62 11.11
C VAL A 246 -16.00 11.29 12.61
N ASP A 247 -17.21 11.43 13.20
CA ASP A 247 -17.47 11.06 14.59
C ASP A 247 -17.37 9.54 14.78
N PRO A 248 -16.60 9.04 15.76
CA PRO A 248 -16.52 7.62 16.08
C PRO A 248 -17.83 6.96 16.51
N ALA A 249 -18.74 7.69 17.17
CA ALA A 249 -19.92 7.10 17.82
C ALA A 249 -20.89 6.39 16.86
N PRO A 250 -21.31 6.98 15.71
CA PRO A 250 -22.15 6.28 14.76
C PRO A 250 -21.49 5.02 14.17
N ILE A 251 -20.14 5.04 14.03
CA ILE A 251 -19.41 3.89 13.50
C ILE A 251 -19.35 2.78 14.54
N ALA A 252 -19.08 3.10 15.80
CA ALA A 252 -19.11 2.13 16.90
C ALA A 252 -20.46 1.44 17.03
N GLU A 253 -21.58 2.17 16.82
CA GLU A 253 -22.93 1.62 16.82
C GLU A 253 -23.14 0.56 15.73
N LEU A 254 -22.54 0.73 14.54
CA LEU A 254 -22.60 -0.27 13.47
C LEU A 254 -21.97 -1.61 13.86
N PHE A 255 -21.09 -1.61 14.84
CA PHE A 255 -20.37 -2.78 15.34
C PHE A 255 -20.77 -3.15 16.77
N GLN A 256 -21.90 -2.68 17.31
CA GLN A 256 -22.31 -2.80 18.72
C GLN A 256 -22.30 -4.25 19.26
N ASP A 257 -22.57 -5.25 18.38
CA ASP A 257 -22.64 -6.66 18.72
C ASP A 257 -21.28 -7.38 18.57
N TRP A 258 -20.22 -6.66 18.15
CA TRP A 258 -18.90 -7.24 17.92
C TRP A 258 -18.03 -7.15 19.18
N ARG A 259 -18.46 -7.86 20.22
CA ARG A 259 -17.76 -7.97 21.50
C ARG A 259 -17.27 -9.39 21.64
N PHE A 260 -16.01 -9.59 21.33
CA PHE A 260 -15.33 -10.86 21.44
C PHE A 260 -14.67 -10.96 22.84
N ASP A 261 -14.45 -12.16 23.34
CA ASP A 261 -13.79 -12.37 24.65
C ASP A 261 -12.40 -11.71 24.71
N TRP A 262 -11.78 -11.52 23.54
CA TRP A 262 -10.43 -11.00 23.38
C TRP A 262 -10.37 -9.56 22.80
N LEU A 263 -11.47 -8.99 22.30
CA LEU A 263 -11.53 -7.61 21.77
C LEU A 263 -12.96 -7.05 21.81
N ASP A 264 -13.12 -5.89 22.41
CA ASP A 264 -14.35 -5.06 22.30
C ASP A 264 -14.19 -4.08 21.11
N VAL A 265 -14.75 -4.46 19.95
CA VAL A 265 -14.62 -3.67 18.72
C VAL A 265 -15.27 -2.29 18.84
N PRO A 266 -16.54 -2.14 19.33
CA PRO A 266 -17.12 -0.82 19.52
C PRO A 266 -16.31 0.07 20.47
N ALA A 267 -15.77 -0.48 21.56
CA ALA A 267 -14.90 0.29 22.46
C ALA A 267 -13.60 0.72 21.79
N ALA A 268 -13.01 -0.13 20.95
CA ALA A 268 -11.81 0.21 20.18
C ALA A 268 -12.05 1.35 19.18
N ILE A 269 -13.20 1.33 18.49
CA ILE A 269 -13.61 2.40 17.57
C ILE A 269 -13.85 3.71 18.33
N ALA A 270 -14.61 3.66 19.43
CA ALA A 270 -14.98 4.84 20.22
C ALA A 270 -13.77 5.50 20.91
N ALA A 271 -12.69 4.75 21.14
CA ALA A 271 -11.47 5.25 21.78
C ALA A 271 -10.51 5.93 20.79
N ALA A 272 -10.83 6.02 19.49
CA ALA A 272 -10.00 6.70 18.51
C ALA A 272 -10.17 8.22 18.60
N ASP A 273 -9.06 8.95 18.62
CA ASP A 273 -9.08 10.42 18.61
C ASP A 273 -9.59 11.00 17.29
N GLU A 274 -9.31 10.31 16.19
CA GLU A 274 -9.70 10.69 14.84
C GLU A 274 -10.01 9.44 14.01
N ILE A 275 -11.11 9.47 13.29
CA ILE A 275 -11.46 8.48 12.27
C ILE A 275 -11.56 9.15 10.93
N LEU A 276 -10.84 8.59 9.95
CA LEU A 276 -10.87 9.03 8.56
C LEU A 276 -11.76 8.11 7.74
N GLU A 277 -12.71 8.70 7.01
CA GLU A 277 -13.61 7.99 6.11
C GLU A 277 -13.05 7.99 4.68
N TYR A 278 -13.06 6.82 4.05
CA TYR A 278 -12.60 6.63 2.68
C TYR A 278 -13.61 5.76 1.91
N PRO A 279 -13.93 6.10 0.65
CA PRO A 279 -14.56 5.13 -0.24
C PRO A 279 -13.55 4.03 -0.60
N MET A 280 -13.98 2.78 -0.67
CA MET A 280 -13.14 1.70 -1.20
C MET A 280 -13.15 1.78 -2.72
N VAL A 281 -12.06 2.27 -3.27
CA VAL A 281 -11.87 2.48 -4.70
C VAL A 281 -10.56 1.85 -5.17
N ASP A 282 -10.50 1.55 -6.45
CA ASP A 282 -9.30 1.14 -7.18
C ASP A 282 -9.24 1.82 -8.56
N ARG A 283 -8.34 1.38 -9.40
CA ARG A 283 -8.25 1.77 -10.81
C ARG A 283 -8.20 0.54 -11.69
N ASP A 284 -8.73 0.64 -12.89
CA ASP A 284 -8.59 -0.41 -13.89
C ASP A 284 -7.14 -0.59 -14.33
N ALA A 285 -6.80 -1.83 -14.66
CA ALA A 285 -5.49 -2.15 -15.19
C ALA A 285 -5.27 -1.40 -16.52
N LEU A 286 -4.13 -0.71 -16.63
CA LEU A 286 -3.77 0.03 -17.82
C LEU A 286 -3.14 -0.87 -18.86
N PRO A 287 -3.43 -0.65 -20.16
CA PRO A 287 -2.78 -1.37 -21.26
C PRO A 287 -1.30 -0.97 -21.42
N GLN A 288 -0.90 0.21 -20.94
CA GLN A 288 0.43 0.78 -21.06
C GLN A 288 0.73 1.71 -19.88
N TRP A 289 1.99 1.71 -19.40
CA TRP A 289 2.44 2.62 -18.34
C TRP A 289 3.42 3.67 -18.84
N THR A 290 4.13 3.37 -19.93
CA THR A 290 5.22 4.19 -20.47
C THR A 290 4.80 4.86 -21.78
N PHE A 291 5.02 6.17 -21.90
CA PHE A 291 4.69 7.01 -23.04
C PHE A 291 5.89 7.90 -23.38
N GLY A 292 6.66 7.55 -24.42
CA GLY A 292 7.96 8.16 -24.64
C GLY A 292 8.84 7.94 -23.43
N ARG A 293 9.36 8.99 -22.86
CA ARG A 293 10.20 8.94 -21.65
C ARG A 293 9.46 9.34 -20.35
N THR A 294 8.13 9.17 -20.37
CA THR A 294 7.31 9.26 -19.15
C THR A 294 6.80 7.88 -18.75
N THR A 295 6.79 7.53 -17.46
CA THR A 295 6.24 6.27 -16.95
C THR A 295 5.47 6.46 -15.65
N LEU A 296 4.58 5.52 -15.32
CA LEU A 296 3.78 5.49 -14.09
C LEU A 296 4.35 4.48 -13.09
N LEU A 297 4.17 4.76 -11.79
CA LEU A 297 4.65 3.94 -10.68
C LEU A 297 3.65 3.93 -9.53
N GLY A 298 3.50 2.76 -8.85
CA GLY A 298 2.65 2.61 -7.68
C GLY A 298 1.17 2.90 -7.96
N ASP A 299 0.47 3.59 -7.06
CA ASP A 299 -0.96 3.87 -7.22
C ASP A 299 -1.31 4.72 -8.46
N ALA A 300 -0.36 5.45 -9.03
CA ALA A 300 -0.55 6.12 -10.32
C ALA A 300 -0.75 5.11 -11.45
N ALA A 301 -0.07 3.97 -11.39
CA ALA A 301 -0.16 2.89 -12.37
C ALA A 301 -1.26 1.86 -12.04
N HIS A 302 -1.39 1.46 -10.76
CA HIS A 302 -2.16 0.27 -10.36
C HIS A 302 -2.76 0.39 -8.94
N ALA A 303 -3.42 1.51 -8.63
CA ALA A 303 -4.15 1.63 -7.37
C ALA A 303 -5.13 0.46 -7.19
N MET A 304 -5.05 -0.22 -6.07
CA MET A 304 -5.78 -1.45 -5.79
C MET A 304 -6.54 -1.39 -4.47
N TYR A 305 -7.53 -2.26 -4.30
CA TYR A 305 -8.18 -2.44 -3.00
C TYR A 305 -7.14 -2.87 -1.94
N PRO A 306 -7.32 -2.47 -0.67
CA PRO A 306 -6.36 -2.74 0.40
C PRO A 306 -6.30 -4.22 0.81
N ASN A 307 -7.09 -5.09 0.17
CA ASN A 307 -7.15 -6.53 0.42
C ASN A 307 -5.75 -7.14 0.29
N GLY A 308 -5.25 -7.75 1.38
CA GLY A 308 -3.93 -8.35 1.44
C GLY A 308 -2.76 -7.36 1.58
N SER A 309 -3.02 -6.06 1.81
CA SER A 309 -2.01 -5.03 2.16
C SER A 309 -0.86 -4.85 1.15
N ASN A 310 -1.12 -4.97 -0.15
CA ASN A 310 -0.06 -4.98 -1.19
C ASN A 310 0.36 -3.60 -1.72
N GLY A 311 -0.52 -2.58 -1.77
CA GLY A 311 -0.29 -1.35 -2.53
C GLY A 311 1.06 -0.68 -2.26
N GLY A 312 1.37 -0.37 -1.00
CA GLY A 312 2.64 0.26 -0.64
C GLY A 312 3.86 -0.62 -0.91
N SER A 313 3.73 -1.94 -0.68
CA SER A 313 4.80 -2.90 -0.92
C SER A 313 5.12 -3.05 -2.41
N GLN A 314 4.11 -3.05 -3.27
CA GLN A 314 4.28 -3.11 -4.72
C GLN A 314 4.86 -1.81 -5.27
N ALA A 315 4.49 -0.65 -4.73
CA ALA A 315 5.09 0.63 -5.12
C ALA A 315 6.60 0.70 -4.81
N ILE A 316 7.04 0.11 -3.69
CA ILE A 316 8.47 -0.01 -3.36
C ILE A 316 9.17 -0.95 -4.36
N LEU A 317 8.56 -2.08 -4.70
CA LEU A 317 9.10 -3.01 -5.68
C LEU A 317 9.16 -2.40 -7.09
N ASP A 318 8.16 -1.61 -7.48
CA ASP A 318 8.19 -0.83 -8.73
C ASP A 318 9.39 0.10 -8.77
N ALA A 319 9.60 0.87 -7.68
CA ALA A 319 10.72 1.80 -7.55
C ALA A 319 12.08 1.13 -7.75
N ARG A 320 12.27 -0.04 -7.12
CA ARG A 320 13.48 -0.84 -7.26
C ARG A 320 13.66 -1.40 -8.67
N THR A 321 12.57 -1.93 -9.25
CA THR A 321 12.58 -2.50 -10.60
C THR A 321 12.90 -1.43 -11.64
N LEU A 322 12.27 -0.25 -11.53
CA LEU A 322 12.52 0.88 -12.42
C LEU A 322 13.98 1.35 -12.34
N ALA A 323 14.49 1.55 -11.11
CA ALA A 323 15.87 1.98 -10.89
C ALA A 323 16.87 0.97 -11.48
N PHE A 324 16.65 -0.33 -11.26
CA PHE A 324 17.49 -1.39 -11.79
C PHE A 324 17.54 -1.37 -13.33
N HIS A 325 16.39 -1.34 -14.00
CA HIS A 325 16.35 -1.35 -15.45
C HIS A 325 16.90 -0.08 -16.08
N LEU A 326 16.66 1.10 -15.49
CA LEU A 326 17.24 2.35 -15.98
C LEU A 326 18.78 2.39 -15.81
N ALA A 327 19.32 1.71 -14.80
CA ALA A 327 20.77 1.68 -14.56
C ALA A 327 21.50 0.61 -15.37
N THR A 328 20.81 -0.44 -15.82
CA THR A 328 21.45 -1.61 -16.46
C THR A 328 21.14 -1.76 -17.95
N ALA A 329 20.13 -1.09 -18.48
CA ALA A 329 19.78 -1.10 -19.89
C ALA A 329 20.79 -0.32 -20.74
N ALA A 330 20.84 -0.61 -22.04
CA ALA A 330 21.70 0.08 -22.99
C ALA A 330 21.30 1.56 -23.19
N ASP A 331 20.01 1.86 -23.09
CA ASP A 331 19.47 3.21 -23.16
C ASP A 331 18.20 3.36 -22.30
N ILE A 332 17.68 4.60 -22.24
CA ILE A 332 16.50 4.95 -21.44
C ILE A 332 15.24 4.22 -21.90
N ASP A 333 15.06 4.13 -23.21
CA ASP A 333 13.84 3.60 -23.80
C ASP A 333 13.73 2.09 -23.57
N GLU A 334 14.86 1.37 -23.66
CA GLU A 334 14.98 -0.05 -23.28
C GLU A 334 14.72 -0.24 -21.78
N GLY A 335 15.30 0.61 -20.92
CA GLY A 335 15.11 0.53 -19.46
C GLY A 335 13.65 0.72 -19.05
N LEU A 336 12.95 1.69 -19.62
CA LEU A 336 11.54 1.95 -19.36
C LEU A 336 10.64 0.80 -19.87
N ALA A 337 10.94 0.27 -21.06
CA ALA A 337 10.21 -0.87 -21.62
C ALA A 337 10.39 -2.13 -20.76
N ALA A 338 11.61 -2.41 -20.30
CA ALA A 338 11.91 -3.55 -19.45
C ALA A 338 11.22 -3.43 -18.07
N TYR A 339 11.19 -2.24 -17.48
CA TYR A 339 10.41 -1.97 -16.26
C TYR A 339 8.93 -2.30 -16.45
N GLU A 340 8.29 -1.75 -17.48
CA GLU A 340 6.88 -2.00 -17.75
C GLU A 340 6.60 -3.48 -18.00
N GLN A 341 7.44 -4.16 -18.79
CA GLN A 341 7.32 -5.58 -19.07
C GLN A 341 7.42 -6.44 -17.82
N ALA A 342 8.29 -6.07 -16.88
CA ALA A 342 8.46 -6.80 -15.63
C ALA A 342 7.29 -6.59 -14.66
N ARG A 343 6.72 -5.37 -14.62
CA ARG A 343 5.77 -5.02 -13.55
C ARG A 343 4.31 -5.04 -13.98
N ARG A 344 3.96 -4.50 -15.14
CA ARG A 344 2.56 -4.33 -15.55
C ARG A 344 1.76 -5.63 -15.61
N PRO A 345 2.24 -6.75 -16.19
CA PRO A 345 1.47 -8.00 -16.22
C PRO A 345 1.19 -8.55 -14.82
N ALA A 346 2.18 -8.50 -13.93
CA ALA A 346 2.04 -8.96 -12.54
C ALA A 346 1.01 -8.11 -11.77
N MET A 347 1.04 -6.78 -11.94
CA MET A 347 0.07 -5.88 -11.30
C MET A 347 -1.33 -6.01 -11.88
N THR A 348 -1.48 -6.28 -13.17
CA THR A 348 -2.78 -6.60 -13.78
C THR A 348 -3.41 -7.84 -13.14
N ALA A 349 -2.63 -8.90 -12.94
CA ALA A 349 -3.09 -10.12 -12.29
C ALA A 349 -3.44 -9.87 -10.80
N LEU A 350 -2.63 -9.09 -10.09
CA LEU A 350 -2.87 -8.75 -8.69
C LEU A 350 -4.13 -7.90 -8.50
N LEU A 351 -4.39 -6.91 -9.37
CA LEU A 351 -5.62 -6.12 -9.37
C LEU A 351 -6.86 -7.01 -9.50
N ALA A 352 -6.85 -7.96 -10.44
CA ALA A 352 -7.94 -8.94 -10.57
C ALA A 352 -8.11 -9.79 -9.31
N GLY A 353 -7.01 -10.22 -8.68
CA GLY A 353 -7.02 -10.99 -7.44
C GLY A 353 -7.59 -10.21 -6.25
N THR A 354 -7.26 -8.93 -6.11
CA THR A 354 -7.80 -8.10 -5.01
C THR A 354 -9.30 -7.83 -5.17
N ARG A 355 -9.79 -7.70 -6.40
CA ARG A 355 -11.23 -7.58 -6.70
C ARG A 355 -12.01 -8.86 -6.42
N ALA A 356 -11.36 -10.03 -6.53
CA ALA A 356 -11.92 -11.35 -6.22
C ALA A 356 -11.81 -11.73 -4.72
N THR A 357 -11.82 -10.73 -3.82
CA THR A 357 -11.71 -10.87 -2.34
C THR A 357 -10.34 -11.30 -1.81
N GLY A 358 -9.39 -11.67 -2.65
CA GLY A 358 -8.03 -12.00 -2.20
C GLY A 358 -7.99 -13.09 -1.09
N PRO A 359 -7.14 -12.92 -0.06
CA PRO A 359 -7.02 -13.90 1.02
C PRO A 359 -8.25 -13.94 1.95
N GLU A 360 -9.13 -12.94 1.86
CA GLU A 360 -10.33 -12.77 2.70
C GLU A 360 -11.48 -13.69 2.27
N ARG A 361 -11.32 -14.41 1.15
CA ARG A 361 -12.29 -15.39 0.65
C ARG A 361 -12.70 -16.42 1.68
N VAL A 362 -11.81 -16.79 2.60
CA VAL A 362 -12.14 -17.75 3.69
C VAL A 362 -13.26 -17.23 4.60
N MET A 363 -13.31 -15.92 4.87
CA MET A 363 -14.36 -15.31 5.69
C MET A 363 -15.71 -15.30 4.96
N GLN A 364 -15.68 -15.00 3.67
CA GLN A 364 -16.89 -15.04 2.85
C GLN A 364 -17.47 -16.47 2.74
N LEU A 365 -16.62 -17.46 2.52
CA LEU A 365 -17.03 -18.87 2.50
C LEU A 365 -17.60 -19.32 3.84
N ALA A 366 -17.00 -18.91 4.95
CA ALA A 366 -17.53 -19.21 6.29
C ALA A 366 -18.93 -18.60 6.48
N ARG A 367 -19.14 -17.35 6.02
CA ARG A 367 -20.45 -16.69 6.05
C ARG A 367 -21.48 -17.40 5.21
N GLU A 368 -21.14 -17.86 4.02
CA GLU A 368 -22.04 -18.56 3.09
C GLU A 368 -22.44 -19.94 3.59
N ARG A 369 -21.47 -20.73 4.11
CA ARG A 369 -21.67 -22.11 4.52
C ARG A 369 -22.19 -22.24 5.95
N ALA A 370 -21.86 -21.29 6.84
CA ALA A 370 -22.25 -21.32 8.26
C ALA A 370 -22.65 -19.91 8.75
N PRO A 371 -23.76 -19.32 8.25
CA PRO A 371 -24.17 -17.95 8.58
C PRO A 371 -24.46 -17.68 10.06
N HIS A 372 -24.72 -18.74 10.83
CA HIS A 372 -25.04 -18.67 12.26
C HIS A 372 -23.90 -19.16 13.16
N GLY A 373 -22.69 -19.33 12.58
CA GLY A 373 -21.54 -19.87 13.30
C GLY A 373 -21.40 -21.39 13.15
N PHE A 374 -20.36 -21.94 13.75
CA PHE A 374 -19.98 -23.36 13.64
C PHE A 374 -19.39 -23.85 14.96
N ALA A 375 -19.47 -25.15 15.18
CA ALA A 375 -18.79 -25.80 16.30
C ALA A 375 -17.33 -26.11 15.95
N ASP A 376 -17.07 -26.59 14.73
CA ASP A 376 -15.76 -26.83 14.19
C ASP A 376 -15.67 -26.26 12.75
N ILE A 377 -14.64 -25.49 12.48
CA ILE A 377 -14.43 -24.92 11.14
C ILE A 377 -14.07 -26.00 10.11
N GLU A 378 -13.53 -27.12 10.52
CA GLU A 378 -13.22 -28.26 9.61
C GLU A 378 -14.47 -28.81 8.92
N ASP A 379 -15.62 -28.77 9.59
CA ASP A 379 -16.90 -29.19 9.01
C ASP A 379 -17.45 -28.18 7.99
N VAL A 380 -16.97 -26.93 8.00
CA VAL A 380 -17.42 -25.84 7.12
C VAL A 380 -16.47 -25.62 5.96
N ILE A 381 -15.18 -25.47 6.25
CA ILE A 381 -14.10 -25.26 5.29
C ILE A 381 -12.90 -26.09 5.75
N PRO A 382 -12.62 -27.24 5.11
CA PRO A 382 -11.48 -28.07 5.46
C PRO A 382 -10.14 -27.30 5.43
N PHE A 383 -9.19 -27.71 6.25
CA PHE A 383 -7.87 -27.09 6.33
C PHE A 383 -7.19 -26.95 4.96
N SER A 384 -7.25 -28.00 4.14
CA SER A 384 -6.66 -27.99 2.80
C SER A 384 -7.25 -26.93 1.86
N GLU A 385 -8.55 -26.63 1.96
CA GLU A 385 -9.19 -25.59 1.18
C GLU A 385 -8.76 -24.20 1.65
N ARG A 386 -8.66 -23.97 2.97
CA ARG A 386 -8.18 -22.71 3.56
C ARG A 386 -6.72 -22.43 3.20
N GLU A 387 -5.87 -23.44 3.29
CA GLU A 387 -4.44 -23.38 2.92
C GLU A 387 -4.28 -23.07 1.42
N GLN A 388 -5.06 -23.74 0.56
CA GLN A 388 -5.03 -23.50 -0.87
C GLN A 388 -5.38 -22.04 -1.23
N ILE A 389 -6.43 -21.48 -0.62
CA ILE A 389 -6.82 -20.07 -0.84
C ILE A 389 -5.68 -19.12 -0.48
N ALA A 390 -5.04 -19.33 0.67
CA ALA A 390 -3.93 -18.49 1.11
C ALA A 390 -2.72 -18.63 0.18
N ARG A 391 -2.40 -19.84 -0.30
CA ARG A 391 -1.29 -20.10 -1.22
C ARG A 391 -1.51 -19.51 -2.60
N GLU A 392 -2.72 -19.66 -3.17
CA GLU A 392 -3.09 -19.09 -4.47
C GLU A 392 -2.93 -17.57 -4.48
N TYR A 393 -3.35 -16.90 -3.42
CA TYR A 393 -3.17 -15.45 -3.29
C TYR A 393 -1.69 -15.04 -3.27
N LYS A 394 -0.85 -15.70 -2.45
CA LYS A 394 0.58 -15.43 -2.37
C LYS A 394 1.29 -15.66 -3.71
N ALA A 395 0.87 -16.70 -4.44
CA ALA A 395 1.38 -17.00 -5.77
C ALA A 395 1.02 -15.89 -6.78
N ALA A 396 -0.25 -15.47 -6.81
CA ALA A 396 -0.72 -14.41 -7.70
C ALA A 396 -0.05 -13.05 -7.40
N ALA A 397 0.22 -12.76 -6.13
CA ALA A 397 0.90 -11.54 -5.68
C ALA A 397 2.44 -11.59 -5.83
N GLY A 398 3.00 -12.74 -6.23
CA GLY A 398 4.42 -12.90 -6.52
C GLY A 398 5.33 -12.93 -5.29
N PHE A 399 4.82 -13.32 -4.12
CA PHE A 399 5.61 -13.35 -2.89
C PHE A 399 5.52 -14.66 -2.10
N LEU A 400 5.40 -15.80 -2.77
CA LEU A 400 5.63 -17.09 -2.12
C LEU A 400 7.01 -17.10 -1.45
N PRO A 401 7.17 -17.64 -0.22
CA PRO A 401 8.45 -17.63 0.50
C PRO A 401 9.61 -18.22 -0.31
N GLU A 402 9.39 -19.38 -0.93
CA GLU A 402 10.38 -20.05 -1.76
C GLU A 402 10.83 -19.22 -2.96
N ALA A 403 9.89 -18.54 -3.64
CA ALA A 403 10.19 -17.70 -4.78
C ALA A 403 10.88 -16.39 -4.36
N LEU A 404 10.40 -15.74 -3.29
CA LEU A 404 10.98 -14.48 -2.81
C LEU A 404 12.38 -14.67 -2.26
N ASN A 405 12.62 -15.73 -1.50
CA ASN A 405 13.90 -16.00 -0.88
C ASN A 405 15.03 -16.25 -1.90
N GLU A 406 14.69 -16.78 -3.08
CA GLU A 406 15.63 -17.12 -4.15
C GLU A 406 15.66 -16.09 -5.29
N ARG A 407 14.78 -15.09 -5.27
CA ARG A 407 14.74 -14.06 -6.30
C ARG A 407 16.08 -13.32 -6.40
N PRO A 408 16.65 -13.09 -7.61
CA PRO A 408 17.86 -12.29 -7.80
C PRO A 408 17.71 -10.88 -7.23
N THR A 409 18.83 -10.28 -6.85
CA THR A 409 18.88 -8.88 -6.39
C THR A 409 18.54 -7.92 -7.52
N LEU A 410 17.90 -6.79 -7.16
CA LEU A 410 17.69 -5.62 -8.03
C LEU A 410 18.75 -4.54 -7.79
N THR A 411 19.93 -4.93 -7.27
CA THR A 411 21.07 -4.04 -7.14
C THR A 411 21.96 -4.22 -8.38
N PRO A 412 22.23 -3.16 -9.18
CA PRO A 412 23.14 -3.24 -10.31
C PRO A 412 24.52 -3.69 -9.82
N THR A 413 25.14 -4.65 -10.53
CA THR A 413 26.54 -4.96 -10.35
C THR A 413 27.35 -3.92 -11.10
N VAL A 414 28.16 -3.16 -10.37
CA VAL A 414 29.12 -2.17 -10.93
C VAL A 414 30.29 -2.91 -11.57
#